data_ab43d1e283a57e7c9e742e196e2a82e5
#
_entry.id   ab43d1e283a57e7c9e742e196e2a82e5
#
_cell.length_a   1.000
_cell.length_b   1.000
_cell.length_c   1.000
_cell.angle_alpha   90.00
_cell.angle_beta   90.00
_cell.angle_gamma   90.00
#
_symmetry.space_group_name_H-M   'P 1'
#
loop_
_entity.id
_entity.type
_entity.pdbx_description
1 polymer ?
#
loop_
_entity_poly.entity_id
_entity_poly.type
_entity_poly.pdbx_seq_one_letter_code
_entity_poly.pdbx_strand_id
1 'polypeptide(L)'
;LDNESRRVYAGILLCRVSGDVSDAEKYCCGNQYFCLPKFRYIRGEKGAFVDCGAFVGDTVEEMIKYSLDTAPRIYAFEPNNRAFAALKKRTAFLCDIWAIDQERIVCEQVGVGAENCYLSFRSYSTDLANTSFTNDVSLDNSGAKIITLDSYFAEKHEQNISFIKADIEGFEWAMLHGAEEIIKRCKPKLAICVYHSIFDLFRIPLYLKKIVPEYKLEIRHHTDLDEETVVYCYV
;
A
#
# COMPACT_ATOMS: atom_id res chain seq x y z
N LEU A 1 -10.64 11.34 -13.58
CA LEU A 1 -11.37 11.22 -12.30
C LEU A 1 -12.87 11.22 -12.56
N ASP A 2 -13.61 10.33 -11.89
CA ASP A 2 -15.06 10.32 -11.84
C ASP A 2 -15.61 11.48 -11.00
N ASN A 3 -16.93 11.66 -10.99
CA ASN A 3 -17.53 12.79 -10.27
C ASN A 3 -17.37 12.68 -8.76
N GLU A 4 -17.37 11.48 -8.20
CA GLU A 4 -17.15 11.25 -6.78
C GLU A 4 -15.72 11.60 -6.40
N SER A 5 -14.74 11.10 -7.14
CA SER A 5 -13.32 11.42 -6.92
C SER A 5 -13.03 12.92 -6.97
N ARG A 6 -13.71 13.67 -7.83
CA ARG A 6 -13.55 15.13 -7.88
C ARG A 6 -14.08 15.81 -6.62
N ARG A 7 -15.20 15.31 -6.07
CA ARG A 7 -15.78 15.83 -4.82
C ARG A 7 -14.87 15.48 -3.63
N VAL A 8 -14.44 14.21 -3.52
CA VAL A 8 -13.51 13.77 -2.49
C VAL A 8 -12.24 14.63 -2.54
N TYR A 9 -11.64 14.76 -3.73
CA TYR A 9 -10.43 15.52 -3.92
C TYR A 9 -10.57 16.99 -3.48
N ALA A 10 -11.66 17.64 -3.87
CA ALA A 10 -11.95 19.02 -3.45
C ALA A 10 -12.16 19.13 -1.94
N GLY A 11 -12.89 18.17 -1.33
CA GLY A 11 -13.11 18.12 0.12
C GLY A 11 -11.82 17.96 0.91
N ILE A 12 -10.94 17.04 0.50
CA ILE A 12 -9.64 16.83 1.14
C ILE A 12 -8.75 18.08 1.00
N LEU A 13 -8.74 18.73 -0.15
CA LEU A 13 -7.99 19.99 -0.30
C LEU A 13 -8.52 21.09 0.61
N LEU A 14 -9.86 21.23 0.71
CA LEU A 14 -10.47 22.21 1.62
C LEU A 14 -10.11 21.89 3.06
N CYS A 15 -10.26 20.64 3.51
CA CYS A 15 -9.87 20.19 4.84
C CYS A 15 -8.41 20.55 5.16
N ARG A 16 -7.48 20.28 4.23
CA ARG A 16 -6.05 20.58 4.40
C ARG A 16 -5.75 22.09 4.48
N VAL A 17 -6.55 22.93 3.84
CA VAL A 17 -6.38 24.39 3.83
C VAL A 17 -7.07 25.03 5.02
N SER A 18 -8.29 24.60 5.36
CA SER A 18 -9.10 25.19 6.42
C SER A 18 -8.77 24.62 7.82
N GLY A 19 -8.29 23.38 7.87
CA GLY A 19 -8.17 22.61 9.11
C GLY A 19 -9.53 22.07 9.62
N ASP A 20 -10.61 22.19 8.84
CA ASP A 20 -11.93 21.70 9.20
C ASP A 20 -12.14 20.29 8.66
N VAL A 21 -12.08 19.30 9.55
CA VAL A 21 -12.24 17.86 9.22
C VAL A 21 -13.64 17.54 8.68
N SER A 22 -14.65 18.36 8.93
CA SER A 22 -16.01 18.14 8.40
C SER A 22 -16.06 18.16 6.88
N ASP A 23 -15.05 18.75 6.22
CA ASP A 23 -14.90 18.70 4.77
C ASP A 23 -14.45 17.34 4.24
N ALA A 24 -13.78 16.54 5.07
CA ALA A 24 -13.34 15.18 4.75
C ALA A 24 -14.38 14.12 5.19
N GLU A 25 -14.91 14.24 6.41
CA GLU A 25 -15.86 13.31 7.04
C GLU A 25 -17.01 12.88 6.13
N LYS A 26 -17.61 13.82 5.43
CA LYS A 26 -18.76 13.57 4.52
C LYS A 26 -18.45 12.67 3.32
N TYR A 27 -17.19 12.40 3.06
CA TYR A 27 -16.72 11.51 1.98
C TYR A 27 -16.17 10.19 2.50
N CYS A 28 -16.20 9.96 3.82
CA CYS A 28 -15.72 8.72 4.42
C CYS A 28 -16.50 7.52 3.87
N CYS A 29 -15.77 6.55 3.33
CA CYS A 29 -16.33 5.28 2.88
C CYS A 29 -15.59 4.10 3.52
N GLY A 30 -16.32 3.03 3.85
CA GLY A 30 -15.74 1.82 4.42
C GLY A 30 -14.96 0.97 3.42
N ASN A 31 -14.33 -0.11 3.93
CA ASN A 31 -13.57 -1.08 3.15
C ASN A 31 -12.37 -0.46 2.40
N GLN A 32 -11.52 0.24 3.13
CA GLN A 32 -10.26 0.75 2.60
C GLN A 32 -9.53 -0.32 1.77
N TYR A 33 -8.95 0.09 0.65
CA TYR A 33 -8.34 -0.72 -0.41
C TYR A 33 -9.30 -1.61 -1.21
N PHE A 34 -10.46 -1.97 -0.68
CA PHE A 34 -11.45 -2.86 -1.31
C PHE A 34 -12.83 -2.22 -1.49
N CYS A 35 -12.96 -0.88 -1.36
CA CYS A 35 -14.24 -0.17 -1.49
C CYS A 35 -14.81 -0.24 -2.90
N LEU A 36 -13.96 -0.22 -3.93
CA LEU A 36 -14.38 -0.29 -5.32
C LEU A 36 -14.66 -1.74 -5.76
N PRO A 37 -15.74 -1.98 -6.55
CA PRO A 37 -16.09 -3.33 -7.00
C PRO A 37 -14.93 -4.06 -7.69
N LYS A 38 -14.14 -3.35 -8.51
CA LYS A 38 -12.99 -3.95 -9.21
C LYS A 38 -11.86 -4.41 -8.29
N PHE A 39 -11.76 -3.82 -7.10
CA PHE A 39 -10.78 -4.20 -6.07
C PHE A 39 -11.30 -5.27 -5.12
N ARG A 40 -12.62 -5.44 -5.04
CA ARG A 40 -13.29 -6.43 -4.20
C ARG A 40 -13.49 -7.77 -4.90
N TYR A 41 -13.81 -7.74 -6.21
CA TYR A 41 -14.04 -8.96 -6.98
C TYR A 41 -12.74 -9.44 -7.63
N ILE A 42 -11.92 -10.15 -6.82
CA ILE A 42 -10.59 -10.64 -7.20
C ILE A 42 -10.56 -12.16 -7.40
N ARG A 43 -11.71 -12.83 -7.24
CA ARG A 43 -11.81 -14.28 -7.39
C ARG A 43 -11.40 -14.73 -8.80
N GLY A 44 -10.43 -15.67 -8.85
CA GLY A 44 -9.91 -16.21 -10.10
C GLY A 44 -8.97 -15.29 -10.86
N GLU A 45 -8.59 -14.12 -10.33
CA GLU A 45 -7.54 -13.31 -10.90
C GLU A 45 -6.19 -14.04 -10.82
N LYS A 46 -5.48 -14.03 -11.92
CA LYS A 46 -4.12 -14.57 -11.99
C LYS A 46 -3.14 -13.44 -11.70
N GLY A 47 -2.22 -13.69 -10.78
CA GLY A 47 -1.20 -12.74 -10.40
C GLY A 47 -1.11 -12.55 -8.89
N ALA A 48 0.04 -12.05 -8.44
CA ALA A 48 0.28 -11.85 -7.03
C ALA A 48 -0.35 -10.55 -6.50
N PHE A 49 -0.70 -10.55 -5.22
CA PHE A 49 -0.98 -9.37 -4.44
C PHE A 49 0.28 -8.94 -3.69
N VAL A 50 0.57 -7.65 -3.71
CA VAL A 50 1.71 -7.02 -3.05
C VAL A 50 1.20 -6.01 -2.03
N ASP A 51 1.50 -6.24 -0.76
CA ASP A 51 1.15 -5.39 0.36
C ASP A 51 2.40 -4.66 0.86
N CYS A 52 2.56 -3.41 0.47
CA CYS A 52 3.63 -2.54 0.94
C CYS A 52 3.15 -1.79 2.18
N GLY A 53 3.81 -2.03 3.32
CA GLY A 53 3.34 -1.59 4.63
C GLY A 53 2.27 -2.54 5.16
N ALA A 54 2.62 -3.82 5.28
CA ALA A 54 1.67 -4.85 5.69
C ALA A 54 1.31 -4.80 7.18
N PHE A 55 2.01 -3.96 7.96
CA PHE A 55 1.78 -3.75 9.39
C PHE A 55 1.61 -5.08 10.13
N VAL A 56 0.44 -5.33 10.71
CA VAL A 56 0.13 -6.56 11.43
C VAL A 56 -0.62 -7.59 10.57
N GLY A 57 -0.79 -7.34 9.26
CA GLY A 57 -1.40 -8.26 8.30
C GLY A 57 -2.93 -8.17 8.18
N ASP A 58 -3.52 -7.07 8.56
CA ASP A 58 -4.95 -6.80 8.43
C ASP A 58 -5.39 -6.74 6.96
N THR A 59 -4.63 -6.05 6.10
CA THR A 59 -4.90 -6.02 4.65
C THR A 59 -4.72 -7.40 4.01
N VAL A 60 -3.72 -8.19 4.46
CA VAL A 60 -3.56 -9.59 4.03
C VAL A 60 -4.80 -10.42 4.37
N GLU A 61 -5.33 -10.25 5.58
CA GLU A 61 -6.56 -10.94 6.01
C GLU A 61 -7.76 -10.54 5.15
N GLU A 62 -7.94 -9.25 4.86
CA GLU A 62 -9.01 -8.78 3.98
C GLU A 62 -8.84 -9.33 2.55
N MET A 63 -7.62 -9.36 2.03
CA MET A 63 -7.33 -9.93 0.71
C MET A 63 -7.74 -11.41 0.64
N ILE A 64 -7.45 -12.20 1.67
CA ILE A 64 -7.86 -13.61 1.75
C ILE A 64 -9.40 -13.72 1.75
N LYS A 65 -10.09 -12.92 2.55
CA LYS A 65 -11.57 -12.91 2.61
C LYS A 65 -12.21 -12.59 1.25
N TYR A 66 -11.68 -11.62 0.50
CA TYR A 66 -12.21 -11.26 -0.81
C TYR A 66 -11.82 -12.23 -1.93
N SER A 67 -10.68 -12.90 -1.82
CA SER A 67 -10.26 -13.92 -2.80
C SER A 67 -10.95 -15.26 -2.59
N LEU A 68 -11.52 -15.51 -1.41
CA LEU A 68 -12.05 -16.80 -1.00
C LEU A 68 -10.97 -17.90 -1.18
N ASP A 69 -11.33 -19.07 -1.61
CA ASP A 69 -10.45 -20.21 -1.86
C ASP A 69 -9.48 -20.06 -3.03
N THR A 70 -9.57 -18.94 -3.77
CA THR A 70 -8.70 -18.64 -4.93
C THR A 70 -7.57 -17.65 -4.60
N ALA A 71 -7.19 -17.54 -3.33
CA ALA A 71 -6.20 -16.57 -2.87
C ALA A 71 -4.95 -16.56 -3.77
N PRO A 72 -4.56 -15.40 -4.30
CA PRO A 72 -3.33 -15.28 -5.08
C PRO A 72 -2.11 -15.53 -4.19
N ARG A 73 -0.91 -15.60 -4.77
CA ARG A 73 0.31 -15.45 -3.98
C ARG A 73 0.33 -14.04 -3.38
N ILE A 74 0.66 -13.92 -2.11
CA ILE A 74 0.70 -12.65 -1.38
C ILE A 74 2.14 -12.38 -0.96
N TYR A 75 2.62 -11.18 -1.25
CA TYR A 75 3.90 -10.67 -0.78
C TYR A 75 3.64 -9.50 0.16
N ALA A 76 4.01 -9.66 1.43
CA ALA A 76 3.77 -8.68 2.49
C ALA A 76 5.11 -8.12 3.00
N PHE A 77 5.30 -6.81 2.83
CA PHE A 77 6.53 -6.11 3.21
C PHE A 77 6.27 -5.23 4.42
N GLU A 78 7.02 -5.47 5.50
CA GLU A 78 6.91 -4.71 6.75
C GLU A 78 8.28 -4.57 7.41
N PRO A 79 8.85 -3.38 7.46
CA PRO A 79 10.19 -3.19 8.02
C PRO A 79 10.24 -3.16 9.55
N ASN A 80 9.14 -2.80 10.24
CA ASN A 80 9.13 -2.68 11.70
C ASN A 80 9.16 -4.06 12.37
N ASN A 81 10.13 -4.28 13.26
CA ASN A 81 10.33 -5.57 13.96
C ASN A 81 9.08 -6.08 14.70
N ARG A 82 8.35 -5.19 15.39
CA ARG A 82 7.19 -5.58 16.20
C ARG A 82 5.98 -5.88 15.32
N ALA A 83 5.72 -5.01 14.34
CA ALA A 83 4.65 -5.21 13.37
C ALA A 83 4.90 -6.47 12.56
N PHE A 84 6.12 -6.69 12.07
CA PHE A 84 6.50 -7.89 11.34
C PHE A 84 6.32 -9.18 12.17
N ALA A 85 6.67 -9.17 13.46
CA ALA A 85 6.44 -10.32 14.33
C ALA A 85 4.94 -10.62 14.49
N ALA A 86 4.08 -9.60 14.53
CA ALA A 86 2.63 -9.75 14.56
C ALA A 86 2.09 -10.24 13.22
N LEU A 87 2.57 -9.66 12.09
CA LEU A 87 2.27 -10.10 10.73
C LEU A 87 2.53 -11.61 10.56
N LYS A 88 3.71 -12.07 10.94
CA LYS A 88 4.07 -13.51 10.86
C LYS A 88 3.13 -14.41 11.65
N LYS A 89 2.74 -14.00 12.85
CA LYS A 89 1.79 -14.76 13.67
C LYS A 89 0.39 -14.79 13.03
N ARG A 90 -0.09 -13.65 12.55
CA ARG A 90 -1.40 -13.55 11.90
C ARG A 90 -1.44 -14.36 10.62
N THR A 91 -0.44 -14.24 9.76
CA THR A 91 -0.40 -14.98 8.49
C THR A 91 -0.33 -16.49 8.68
N ALA A 92 0.44 -16.98 9.66
CA ALA A 92 0.44 -18.40 10.02
C ALA A 92 -0.95 -18.87 10.47
N PHE A 93 -1.61 -18.12 11.35
CA PHE A 93 -2.98 -18.42 11.80
C PHE A 93 -3.99 -18.39 10.63
N LEU A 94 -3.88 -17.42 9.72
CA LEU A 94 -4.75 -17.34 8.54
C LEU A 94 -4.55 -18.54 7.61
N CYS A 95 -3.32 -18.99 7.40
CA CYS A 95 -3.05 -20.20 6.63
C CYS A 95 -3.76 -21.43 7.24
N ASP A 96 -3.70 -21.57 8.56
CA ASP A 96 -4.34 -22.70 9.25
C ASP A 96 -5.88 -22.66 9.13
N ILE A 97 -6.51 -21.51 9.41
CA ILE A 97 -7.99 -21.44 9.41
C ILE A 97 -8.62 -21.45 8.01
N TRP A 98 -7.88 -20.96 6.99
CA TRP A 98 -8.35 -20.94 5.60
C TRP A 98 -7.79 -22.10 4.76
N ALA A 99 -7.03 -23.01 5.37
CA ALA A 99 -6.35 -24.12 4.69
C ALA A 99 -5.53 -23.67 3.46
N ILE A 100 -4.78 -22.58 3.64
CA ILE A 100 -3.91 -22.01 2.60
C ILE A 100 -2.48 -22.52 2.81
N ASP A 101 -1.82 -22.94 1.74
CA ASP A 101 -0.41 -23.31 1.79
C ASP A 101 0.45 -22.14 2.27
N GLN A 102 1.27 -22.37 3.28
CA GLN A 102 2.10 -21.31 3.89
C GLN A 102 3.02 -20.62 2.89
N GLU A 103 3.46 -21.34 1.85
CA GLU A 103 4.30 -20.79 0.76
C GLU A 103 3.58 -19.74 -0.11
N ARG A 104 2.25 -19.63 0.00
CA ARG A 104 1.47 -18.63 -0.74
C ARG A 104 1.53 -17.25 -0.11
N ILE A 105 1.91 -17.13 1.16
CA ILE A 105 2.05 -15.86 1.86
C ILE A 105 3.51 -15.66 2.23
N VAL A 106 4.19 -14.81 1.49
CA VAL A 106 5.59 -14.46 1.68
C VAL A 106 5.68 -13.16 2.47
N CYS A 107 6.20 -13.23 3.69
CA CYS A 107 6.43 -12.06 4.52
C CYS A 107 7.91 -11.71 4.52
N GLU A 108 8.24 -10.47 4.15
CA GLU A 108 9.60 -9.95 4.09
C GLU A 108 9.78 -8.78 5.06
N GLN A 109 10.81 -8.88 5.91
CA GLN A 109 11.12 -7.82 6.88
C GLN A 109 12.01 -6.76 6.25
N VAL A 110 11.46 -6.04 5.28
CA VAL A 110 12.14 -4.97 4.55
C VAL A 110 11.15 -3.86 4.23
N GLY A 111 11.66 -2.64 4.07
CA GLY A 111 10.91 -1.56 3.46
C GLY A 111 11.01 -1.57 1.94
N VAL A 112 10.15 -0.82 1.29
CA VAL A 112 10.14 -0.66 -0.17
C VAL A 112 10.40 0.80 -0.54
N GLY A 113 11.22 1.04 -1.58
CA GLY A 113 11.63 2.39 -1.95
C GLY A 113 12.20 2.46 -3.37
N ALA A 114 12.84 3.59 -3.70
CA ALA A 114 13.36 3.87 -5.04
C ALA A 114 14.68 3.15 -5.34
N GLU A 115 15.43 2.74 -4.32
CA GLU A 115 16.73 2.09 -4.44
C GLU A 115 16.98 1.09 -3.33
N ASN A 116 17.87 0.14 -3.58
CA ASN A 116 18.28 -0.84 -2.57
C ASN A 116 19.28 -0.21 -1.63
N CYS A 117 18.91 0.03 -0.37
CA CYS A 117 19.76 0.69 0.63
C CYS A 117 19.40 0.23 2.05
N TYR A 118 20.09 0.81 3.05
CA TYR A 118 19.74 0.70 4.46
C TYR A 118 19.40 2.07 4.99
N LEU A 119 18.24 2.21 5.64
CA LEU A 119 17.81 3.45 6.29
C LEU A 119 17.67 3.23 7.79
N SER A 120 18.04 4.26 8.58
CA SER A 120 17.81 4.26 10.01
C SER A 120 16.36 4.60 10.31
N PHE A 121 15.78 3.95 11.34
CA PHE A 121 14.46 4.31 11.85
C PHE A 121 14.55 5.47 12.84
N ARG A 122 13.59 6.38 12.75
CA ARG A 122 13.18 7.19 13.88
C ARG A 122 11.82 6.68 14.36
N SER A 123 11.78 6.03 15.53
CA SER A 123 10.52 5.73 16.18
C SER A 123 10.09 6.95 16.97
N TYR A 124 8.97 7.56 16.62
CA TYR A 124 8.45 8.76 17.29
C TYR A 124 7.49 8.43 18.42
N SER A 125 7.32 7.23 18.82
CA SER A 125 6.56 6.86 20.01
C SER A 125 6.54 5.35 20.22
N THR A 126 5.90 4.92 21.30
CA THR A 126 5.56 3.52 21.54
C THR A 126 4.50 2.97 20.59
N ASP A 127 3.95 3.80 19.69
CA ASP A 127 2.92 3.41 18.74
C ASP A 127 3.54 2.72 17.53
N LEU A 128 3.05 1.52 17.24
CA LEU A 128 3.53 0.67 16.15
C LEU A 128 3.30 1.28 14.77
N ALA A 129 2.26 2.11 14.62
CA ALA A 129 1.84 2.70 13.35
C ALA A 129 2.67 3.91 12.91
N ASN A 130 3.36 4.61 13.84
CA ASN A 130 4.08 5.86 13.55
C ASN A 130 5.59 5.63 13.39
N THR A 131 5.99 4.81 12.46
CA THR A 131 7.41 4.58 12.16
C THR A 131 7.75 5.21 10.82
N SER A 132 8.44 6.35 10.81
CA SER A 132 8.95 6.98 9.60
C SER A 132 10.45 6.78 9.41
N PHE A 133 10.90 6.73 8.16
CA PHE A 133 12.32 6.65 7.84
C PHE A 133 12.96 8.03 7.81
N THR A 134 14.18 8.14 8.33
CA THR A 134 14.98 9.37 8.21
C THR A 134 16.41 9.03 7.82
N ASN A 135 17.06 9.96 7.11
CA ASN A 135 18.48 9.86 6.76
C ASN A 135 19.40 10.24 7.94
N ASP A 136 18.85 10.62 9.09
CA ASP A 136 19.64 10.97 10.27
C ASP A 136 20.11 9.72 11.01
N VAL A 137 21.40 9.54 11.12
CA VAL A 137 22.06 8.52 11.92
C VAL A 137 21.83 8.84 13.42
N SER A 138 20.74 8.39 14.00
CA SER A 138 20.54 8.46 15.44
C SER A 138 21.00 7.17 16.13
N LEU A 139 21.44 7.30 17.38
CA LEU A 139 22.20 6.37 18.19
C LEU A 139 21.57 5.00 18.51
N ASP A 140 20.37 4.71 18.05
CA ASP A 140 19.79 3.37 18.06
C ASP A 140 20.04 2.70 16.72
N ASN A 141 20.83 1.63 16.71
CA ASN A 141 21.18 0.80 15.56
C ASN A 141 19.98 0.05 14.92
N SER A 142 18.80 0.60 14.93
CA SER A 142 17.61 0.04 14.29
C SER A 142 17.46 0.62 12.89
N GLY A 143 18.09 -0.02 11.92
CA GLY A 143 17.93 0.26 10.50
C GLY A 143 17.06 -0.79 9.82
N ALA A 144 16.41 -0.43 8.71
CA ALA A 144 15.77 -1.40 7.82
C ALA A 144 16.47 -1.43 6.48
N LYS A 145 16.52 -2.62 5.93
CA LYS A 145 16.84 -2.83 4.52
C LYS A 145 15.67 -2.32 3.68
N ILE A 146 15.97 -1.48 2.71
CA ILE A 146 15.03 -1.02 1.69
C ILE A 146 15.36 -1.72 0.39
N ILE A 147 14.34 -2.13 -0.34
CA ILE A 147 14.47 -2.78 -1.65
C ILE A 147 13.58 -2.09 -2.68
N THR A 148 13.90 -2.24 -3.95
CA THR A 148 12.98 -1.92 -5.03
C THR A 148 12.12 -3.12 -5.37
N LEU A 149 10.84 -2.92 -5.68
CA LEU A 149 9.98 -4.01 -6.13
C LEU A 149 10.44 -4.58 -7.46
N ASP A 150 10.98 -3.74 -8.35
CA ASP A 150 11.50 -4.19 -9.65
C ASP A 150 12.64 -5.21 -9.48
N SER A 151 13.65 -4.93 -8.62
CA SER A 151 14.74 -5.88 -8.37
C SER A 151 14.26 -7.13 -7.64
N TYR A 152 13.40 -6.97 -6.64
CA TYR A 152 12.89 -8.10 -5.85
C TYR A 152 12.14 -9.12 -6.72
N PHE A 153 11.21 -8.66 -7.56
CA PHE A 153 10.42 -9.55 -8.40
C PHE A 153 11.20 -10.10 -9.60
N ALA A 154 12.24 -9.39 -10.07
CA ALA A 154 13.18 -9.94 -11.04
C ALA A 154 13.93 -11.15 -10.47
N GLU A 155 14.41 -11.07 -9.22
CA GLU A 155 15.09 -12.17 -8.53
C GLU A 155 14.15 -13.36 -8.21
N LYS A 156 12.90 -13.08 -7.84
CA LYS A 156 11.89 -14.12 -7.55
C LYS A 156 11.29 -14.76 -8.81
N HIS A 157 11.60 -14.24 -10.01
CA HIS A 157 10.99 -14.66 -11.27
C HIS A 157 9.46 -14.56 -11.27
N GLU A 158 8.88 -13.68 -10.44
CA GLU A 158 7.45 -13.43 -10.42
C GLU A 158 7.08 -12.50 -11.57
N GLN A 159 6.36 -13.04 -12.55
CA GLN A 159 6.07 -12.36 -13.80
C GLN A 159 4.75 -11.60 -13.79
N ASN A 160 3.85 -11.92 -12.87
CA ASN A 160 2.49 -11.40 -12.91
C ASN A 160 2.06 -10.85 -11.54
N ILE A 161 2.03 -9.54 -11.44
CA ILE A 161 1.49 -8.82 -10.29
C ILE A 161 0.13 -8.26 -10.70
N SER A 162 -0.92 -8.59 -9.95
CA SER A 162 -2.30 -8.17 -10.24
C SER A 162 -2.78 -7.00 -9.38
N PHE A 163 -2.21 -6.84 -8.19
CA PHE A 163 -2.61 -5.78 -7.28
C PHE A 163 -1.43 -5.37 -6.39
N ILE A 164 -1.20 -4.05 -6.24
CA ILE A 164 -0.24 -3.46 -5.29
C ILE A 164 -1.00 -2.49 -4.40
N LYS A 165 -0.95 -2.69 -3.09
CA LYS A 165 -1.36 -1.71 -2.06
C LYS A 165 -0.10 -1.07 -1.49
N ALA A 166 -0.13 0.23 -1.25
CA ALA A 166 0.94 0.93 -0.54
C ALA A 166 0.39 1.93 0.48
N ASP A 167 0.81 1.71 1.71
CA ASP A 167 0.61 2.57 2.87
C ASP A 167 1.88 2.44 3.72
N ILE A 168 2.85 3.32 3.47
CA ILE A 168 4.25 3.20 3.90
C ILE A 168 4.82 4.50 4.44
N GLU A 169 3.96 5.25 5.11
CA GLU A 169 4.35 6.40 5.92
C GLU A 169 5.18 7.45 5.16
N GLY A 170 4.73 7.78 3.93
CA GLY A 170 5.32 8.81 3.08
C GLY A 170 6.39 8.32 2.09
N PHE A 171 6.64 7.00 2.01
CA PHE A 171 7.55 6.40 1.04
C PHE A 171 6.87 5.98 -0.28
N GLU A 172 5.57 6.23 -0.44
CA GLU A 172 4.77 5.85 -1.62
C GLU A 172 5.39 6.39 -2.91
N TRP A 173 5.82 7.64 -2.89
CA TRP A 173 6.50 8.26 -4.04
C TRP A 173 7.79 7.53 -4.42
N ALA A 174 8.61 7.20 -3.44
CA ALA A 174 9.87 6.47 -3.65
C ALA A 174 9.60 5.03 -4.12
N MET A 175 8.63 4.34 -3.51
CA MET A 175 8.23 2.99 -3.88
C MET A 175 7.76 2.93 -5.34
N LEU A 176 6.96 3.89 -5.79
CA LEU A 176 6.48 3.93 -7.18
C LEU A 176 7.62 4.04 -8.21
N HIS A 177 8.72 4.72 -7.88
CA HIS A 177 9.91 4.75 -8.74
C HIS A 177 10.67 3.42 -8.74
N GLY A 178 10.72 2.72 -7.59
CA GLY A 178 11.32 1.38 -7.50
C GLY A 178 10.42 0.26 -8.00
N ALA A 179 9.22 0.58 -8.49
CA ALA A 179 8.24 -0.35 -9.05
C ALA A 179 7.84 0.01 -10.49
N GLU A 180 8.50 0.98 -11.12
CA GLU A 180 8.06 1.55 -12.40
C GLU A 180 7.98 0.50 -13.50
N GLU A 181 8.98 -0.37 -13.61
CA GLU A 181 9.04 -1.40 -14.65
C GLU A 181 7.94 -2.46 -14.45
N ILE A 182 7.72 -2.90 -13.22
CA ILE A 182 6.67 -3.88 -12.94
C ILE A 182 5.27 -3.28 -13.14
N ILE A 183 5.07 -2.01 -12.79
CA ILE A 183 3.81 -1.29 -13.01
C ILE A 183 3.53 -1.15 -14.52
N LYS A 184 4.52 -0.76 -15.32
CA LYS A 184 4.36 -0.66 -16.78
C LYS A 184 4.07 -2.00 -17.44
N ARG A 185 4.79 -3.05 -17.00
CA ARG A 185 4.67 -4.39 -17.59
C ARG A 185 3.36 -5.07 -17.21
N CYS A 186 3.03 -5.09 -15.91
CA CYS A 186 1.88 -5.85 -15.40
C CYS A 186 0.59 -5.04 -15.39
N LYS A 187 0.67 -3.70 -15.36
CA LYS A 187 -0.47 -2.78 -15.17
C LYS A 187 -1.39 -3.24 -14.04
N PRO A 188 -0.84 -3.53 -12.84
CA PRO A 188 -1.62 -4.04 -11.74
C PRO A 188 -2.68 -3.03 -11.30
N LYS A 189 -3.71 -3.49 -10.60
CA LYS A 189 -4.52 -2.60 -9.79
C LYS A 189 -3.62 -1.95 -8.73
N LEU A 190 -3.80 -0.66 -8.47
CA LEU A 190 -3.05 0.07 -7.46
C LEU A 190 -4.00 0.70 -6.46
N ALA A 191 -3.72 0.55 -5.17
CA ALA A 191 -4.34 1.29 -4.08
C ALA A 191 -3.21 1.97 -3.29
N ILE A 192 -2.99 3.26 -3.54
CA ILE A 192 -1.85 4.00 -3.02
C ILE A 192 -2.33 5.10 -2.10
N CYS A 193 -1.87 5.10 -0.86
CA CYS A 193 -2.12 6.18 0.09
C CYS A 193 -1.45 7.48 -0.38
N VAL A 194 -2.18 8.59 -0.25
CA VAL A 194 -1.73 9.91 -0.73
C VAL A 194 -1.92 11.01 0.32
N TYR A 195 -2.08 10.62 1.57
CA TYR A 195 -2.36 11.54 2.67
C TYR A 195 -1.12 11.97 3.47
N HIS A 196 -0.02 11.22 3.39
CA HIS A 196 1.22 11.52 4.13
C HIS A 196 1.89 12.82 3.69
N SER A 197 1.71 13.24 2.45
CA SER A 197 2.18 14.51 1.94
C SER A 197 1.13 15.17 1.04
N ILE A 198 0.93 16.48 1.21
CA ILE A 198 0.03 17.23 0.33
C ILE A 198 0.44 17.13 -1.14
N PHE A 199 1.74 16.98 -1.41
CA PHE A 199 2.25 16.82 -2.78
C PHE A 199 1.84 15.49 -3.40
N ASP A 200 1.59 14.44 -2.60
CA ASP A 200 1.19 13.11 -3.07
C ASP A 200 -0.19 13.11 -3.70
N LEU A 201 -1.08 13.97 -3.23
CA LEU A 201 -2.40 14.20 -3.84
C LEU A 201 -2.29 14.61 -5.33
N PHE A 202 -1.20 15.24 -5.74
CA PHE A 202 -0.98 15.71 -7.11
C PHE A 202 0.01 14.82 -7.87
N ARG A 203 1.21 14.64 -7.30
CA ARG A 203 2.32 14.01 -8.02
C ARG A 203 2.09 12.54 -8.31
N ILE A 204 1.47 11.79 -7.36
CA ILE A 204 1.23 10.36 -7.54
C ILE A 204 0.21 10.09 -8.66
N PRO A 205 -1.01 10.69 -8.68
CA PRO A 205 -1.94 10.49 -9.78
C PRO A 205 -1.39 10.89 -11.14
N LEU A 206 -0.67 12.02 -11.21
CA LEU A 206 -0.07 12.51 -12.47
C LEU A 206 1.03 11.56 -12.96
N TYR A 207 1.88 11.09 -12.05
CA TYR A 207 2.93 10.14 -12.38
C TYR A 207 2.38 8.81 -12.89
N LEU A 208 1.42 8.22 -12.18
CA LEU A 208 0.79 6.98 -12.58
C LEU A 208 0.12 7.09 -13.95
N LYS A 209 -0.54 8.22 -14.22
CA LYS A 209 -1.13 8.49 -15.53
C LYS A 209 -0.10 8.69 -16.63
N LYS A 210 1.09 9.22 -16.30
CA LYS A 210 2.21 9.39 -17.22
C LYS A 210 2.83 8.04 -17.62
N ILE A 211 3.07 7.16 -16.63
CA ILE A 211 3.76 5.87 -16.89
C ILE A 211 2.83 4.80 -17.49
N VAL A 212 1.52 4.85 -17.16
CA VAL A 212 0.49 3.98 -17.72
C VAL A 212 -0.72 4.83 -18.13
N PRO A 213 -0.74 5.37 -19.37
CA PRO A 213 -1.81 6.27 -19.85
C PRO A 213 -3.21 5.66 -19.82
N GLU A 214 -3.32 4.33 -19.86
CA GLU A 214 -4.61 3.60 -19.84
C GLU A 214 -5.26 3.56 -18.46
N TYR A 215 -4.52 3.82 -17.36
CA TYR A 215 -5.10 3.79 -16.02
C TYR A 215 -6.29 4.72 -15.88
N LYS A 216 -7.38 4.17 -15.39
CA LYS A 216 -8.49 4.91 -14.77
C LYS A 216 -8.11 5.19 -13.34
N LEU A 217 -8.38 6.41 -12.90
CA LEU A 217 -8.02 6.89 -11.57
C LEU A 217 -9.28 7.25 -10.79
N GLU A 218 -9.43 6.68 -9.62
CA GLU A 218 -10.46 7.03 -8.65
C GLU A 218 -9.81 7.40 -7.31
N ILE A 219 -10.40 8.31 -6.58
CA ILE A 219 -9.95 8.75 -5.25
C ILE A 219 -11.06 8.51 -4.26
N ARG A 220 -10.74 7.88 -3.14
CA ARG A 220 -11.67 7.64 -2.03
C ARG A 220 -11.00 8.01 -0.72
N HIS A 221 -11.82 8.31 0.27
CA HIS A 221 -11.40 8.69 1.61
C HIS A 221 -12.04 7.75 2.62
N HIS A 222 -11.31 7.36 3.68
CA HIS A 222 -11.69 6.23 4.51
C HIS A 222 -11.79 6.53 6.00
N THR A 223 -11.53 7.75 6.42
CA THR A 223 -11.69 8.19 7.81
C THR A 223 -12.55 9.46 7.90
N ASP A 224 -12.90 9.84 9.10
CA ASP A 224 -13.51 11.12 9.44
C ASP A 224 -12.48 12.25 9.68
N LEU A 225 -11.19 11.94 9.54
CA LEU A 225 -10.06 12.86 9.67
C LEU A 225 -9.50 13.21 8.28
N ASP A 226 -8.31 13.81 8.22
CA ASP A 226 -7.62 14.19 6.99
C ASP A 226 -6.64 13.11 6.46
N GLU A 227 -6.59 11.97 7.13
CA GLU A 227 -5.77 10.80 6.80
C GLU A 227 -6.55 9.82 5.89
N GLU A 228 -5.93 8.71 5.51
CA GLU A 228 -6.56 7.59 4.79
C GLU A 228 -7.25 7.96 3.46
N THR A 229 -6.62 8.87 2.71
CA THR A 229 -7.01 9.13 1.32
C THR A 229 -6.22 8.25 0.38
N VAL A 230 -6.92 7.49 -0.48
CA VAL A 230 -6.33 6.48 -1.37
C VAL A 230 -6.64 6.80 -2.84
N VAL A 231 -5.62 6.71 -3.69
CA VAL A 231 -5.74 6.70 -5.15
C VAL A 231 -5.81 5.26 -5.63
N TYR A 232 -6.88 4.94 -6.35
CA TYR A 232 -7.13 3.66 -6.99
C TYR A 232 -6.86 3.76 -8.47
N CYS A 233 -6.02 2.86 -9.02
CA CYS A 233 -5.73 2.79 -10.44
C CYS A 233 -6.05 1.40 -10.98
N TYR A 234 -6.63 1.35 -12.18
CA TYR A 234 -6.92 0.10 -12.89
C TYR A 234 -7.07 0.35 -14.40
N VAL A 235 -6.92 -0.66 -15.18
CA VAL A 235 -7.13 -0.64 -16.65
C VAL A 235 -8.52 -1.12 -17.01
#